data_b8b148575e11507b3306af55f26f81e2
#
_entry.id   b8b148575e11507b3306af55f26f81e2
#
_cell.length_a   1.000
_cell.length_b   1.000
_cell.length_c   1.000
_cell.angle_alpha   90.00
_cell.angle_beta   90.00
_cell.angle_gamma   90.00
#
_symmetry.space_group_name_H-M   'P 1'
#
loop_
_entity.id
_entity.type
_entity.pdbx_description
1 polymer ?
#
loop_
_entity_poly.entity_id
_entity_poly.type
_entity_poly.pdbx_seq_one_letter_code
_entity_poly.pdbx_strand_id
1 'polypeptide(L)'
;AGGTGGTNGVAGGRGTVAHFGLNERVDLISGTFSKTFGSMGGFLAGPQAVKDYLMHHSRQLMYTASFTPSVAATVLAALRIMRAQPELVDAVRANARWMRTELEGMGYNCLHSDSAVVPVVIGPIEQMLVFNQRIFEEGIFANPVLPPAVPTNACLVRTSYMATHDRKDLQEALDIFFRVGTELGVIGPNKEAMAEHWAKLAQQMAI
;
A
#
# COMPACT_ATOMS: atom_id res chain seq x y z
N ALA A 1 -7.90 -1.00 5.38
CA ALA A 1 -7.24 -1.58 5.86
C ALA A 1 -6.40 -2.73 5.30
N GLY A 2 -5.31 -2.43 4.73
CA GLY A 2 -4.28 -3.41 4.43
C GLY A 2 -3.62 -3.93 5.71
N GLY A 3 -4.45 -4.17 6.72
CA GLY A 3 -4.01 -4.37 8.08
C GLY A 3 -3.22 -5.63 8.35
N THR A 4 -3.23 -6.57 7.48
CA THR A 4 -2.45 -7.79 7.71
C THR A 4 -1.00 -7.66 7.29
N GLY A 5 -0.72 -6.89 6.25
CA GLY A 5 0.65 -6.65 5.80
C GLY A 5 1.33 -5.45 6.45
N GLY A 6 0.56 -4.55 7.04
CA GLY A 6 1.09 -3.31 7.61
C GLY A 6 1.42 -3.36 9.09
N THR A 7 1.37 -4.50 9.71
CA THR A 7 1.55 -4.60 11.15
C THR A 7 3.01 -4.68 11.52
N ASN A 8 3.49 -3.58 12.00
CA ASN A 8 4.83 -3.45 12.52
C ASN A 8 4.97 -4.20 13.83
N GLY A 9 5.99 -5.01 13.93
CA GLY A 9 6.51 -5.47 15.19
C GLY A 9 5.87 -6.70 15.82
N VAL A 10 4.68 -7.17 15.41
CA VAL A 10 4.14 -8.42 15.92
C VAL A 10 4.50 -9.55 14.98
N ALA A 11 5.28 -10.49 15.44
CA ALA A 11 5.65 -11.68 14.69
C ALA A 11 4.41 -12.37 14.08
N GLY A 12 4.50 -12.73 12.79
CA GLY A 12 3.48 -13.52 12.13
C GLY A 12 2.24 -12.80 11.60
N GLY A 13 2.25 -11.45 11.48
CA GLY A 13 1.19 -10.73 10.78
C GLY A 13 -0.21 -10.86 11.37
N ARG A 14 -0.32 -10.89 12.70
CA ARG A 14 -1.60 -11.09 13.40
C ARG A 14 -2.59 -9.93 13.32
N GLY A 15 -2.26 -8.87 12.63
CA GLY A 15 -3.12 -7.70 12.46
C GLY A 15 -2.86 -6.56 13.44
N THR A 16 -3.48 -5.42 13.18
CA THR A 16 -3.24 -4.17 13.92
C THR A 16 -3.63 -4.27 15.39
N VAL A 17 -4.72 -4.93 15.72
CA VAL A 17 -5.17 -5.11 17.11
C VAL A 17 -4.11 -5.84 17.93
N ALA A 18 -3.57 -6.93 17.38
CA ALA A 18 -2.50 -7.68 18.03
C ALA A 18 -1.18 -6.89 18.09
N HIS A 19 -0.89 -6.06 17.09
CA HIS A 19 0.28 -5.20 17.08
C HIS A 19 0.32 -4.24 18.28
N PHE A 20 -0.84 -3.67 18.63
CA PHE A 20 -0.96 -2.76 19.77
C PHE A 20 -1.29 -3.46 21.10
N GLY A 21 -1.36 -4.79 21.14
CA GLY A 21 -1.70 -5.54 22.34
C GLY A 21 -3.14 -5.31 22.84
N LEU A 22 -4.07 -4.99 21.94
CA LEU A 22 -5.44 -4.57 22.27
C LEU A 22 -6.48 -5.69 22.10
N ASN A 23 -6.08 -6.96 22.03
CA ASN A 23 -6.98 -8.08 21.76
C ASN A 23 -8.17 -8.16 22.74
N GLU A 24 -7.94 -7.83 24.00
CA GLU A 24 -8.96 -7.86 25.06
C GLU A 24 -9.78 -6.56 25.16
N ARG A 25 -9.48 -5.56 24.33
CA ARG A 25 -10.10 -4.23 24.39
C ARG A 25 -10.89 -3.86 23.13
N VAL A 26 -10.81 -4.69 22.12
CA VAL A 26 -11.51 -4.48 20.84
C VAL A 26 -12.63 -5.51 20.73
N ASP A 27 -13.87 -5.03 20.75
CA ASP A 27 -15.07 -5.88 20.74
C ASP A 27 -15.32 -6.52 19.38
N LEU A 28 -15.05 -5.77 18.28
CA LEU A 28 -15.29 -6.22 16.93
C LEU A 28 -14.10 -5.95 16.02
N ILE A 29 -13.73 -6.94 15.24
CA ILE A 29 -12.68 -6.84 14.22
C ILE A 29 -13.30 -7.11 12.86
N SER A 30 -13.25 -6.13 11.97
CA SER A 30 -13.61 -6.32 10.57
C SER A 30 -12.39 -6.35 9.67
N GLY A 31 -12.43 -7.17 8.63
CA GLY A 31 -11.35 -7.28 7.67
C GLY A 31 -11.85 -7.60 6.27
N THR A 32 -11.05 -7.25 5.29
CA THR A 32 -11.30 -7.58 3.88
C THR A 32 -10.44 -8.75 3.43
N PHE A 33 -10.95 -9.53 2.49
CA PHE A 33 -10.20 -10.58 1.80
C PHE A 33 -9.51 -10.11 0.51
N SER A 34 -9.70 -8.86 0.11
CA SER A 34 -9.19 -8.31 -1.14
C SER A 34 -7.71 -7.93 -1.15
N LYS A 35 -6.98 -8.14 -0.07
CA LYS A 35 -5.54 -7.83 0.06
C LYS A 35 -4.75 -9.13 0.24
N THR A 36 -4.22 -9.39 1.41
CA THR A 36 -3.37 -10.55 1.72
C THR A 36 -4.02 -11.90 1.38
N PHE A 37 -5.34 -12.00 1.51
CA PHE A 37 -6.06 -13.24 1.17
C PHE A 37 -6.25 -13.45 -0.34
N GLY A 38 -5.99 -12.46 -1.19
CA GLY A 38 -6.11 -12.55 -2.64
C GLY A 38 -7.50 -12.95 -3.14
N SER A 39 -8.56 -12.57 -2.42
CA SER A 39 -9.93 -13.00 -2.69
C SER A 39 -10.90 -11.84 -2.55
N MET A 40 -12.20 -12.09 -2.60
CA MET A 40 -13.23 -11.07 -2.43
C MET A 40 -14.04 -11.29 -1.15
N GLY A 41 -14.77 -10.24 -0.73
CA GLY A 41 -15.55 -10.25 0.50
C GLY A 41 -14.75 -9.83 1.72
N GLY A 42 -15.22 -10.21 2.88
CA GLY A 42 -14.63 -9.83 4.16
C GLY A 42 -15.18 -10.65 5.30
N PHE A 43 -14.78 -10.30 6.51
CA PHE A 43 -15.24 -10.95 7.72
C PHE A 43 -15.49 -9.94 8.83
N LEU A 44 -16.34 -10.34 9.76
CA LEU A 44 -16.48 -9.70 11.06
C LEU A 44 -16.27 -10.77 12.14
N ALA A 45 -15.40 -10.48 13.09
CA ALA A 45 -15.11 -11.33 14.24
C ALA A 45 -15.44 -10.58 15.53
N GLY A 46 -16.09 -11.27 16.47
CA GLY A 46 -16.51 -10.71 17.75
C GLY A 46 -17.33 -11.68 18.59
N PRO A 47 -17.98 -11.21 19.66
CA PRO A 47 -18.82 -12.04 20.52
C PRO A 47 -19.96 -12.74 19.76
N GLN A 48 -20.30 -13.97 20.19
CA GLN A 48 -21.33 -14.77 19.55
C GLN A 48 -22.69 -14.06 19.50
N ALA A 49 -23.05 -13.35 20.55
CA ALA A 49 -24.33 -12.60 20.60
C ALA A 49 -24.43 -11.54 19.48
N VAL A 50 -23.31 -10.86 19.14
CA VAL A 50 -23.29 -9.90 18.03
C VAL A 50 -23.43 -10.61 16.70
N LYS A 51 -22.75 -11.74 16.51
CA LYS A 51 -22.90 -12.56 15.30
C LYS A 51 -24.35 -12.98 15.09
N ASP A 52 -24.98 -13.50 16.12
CA ASP A 52 -26.36 -13.99 16.06
C ASP A 52 -27.34 -12.82 15.76
N TYR A 53 -27.13 -11.67 16.39
CA TYR A 53 -27.89 -10.47 16.09
C TYR A 53 -27.74 -10.04 14.62
N LEU A 54 -26.52 -9.99 14.10
CA LEU A 54 -26.26 -9.58 12.71
C LEU A 54 -26.85 -10.54 11.68
N MET A 55 -26.83 -11.83 11.95
CA MET A 55 -27.44 -12.82 11.06
C MET A 55 -28.95 -12.60 10.86
N HIS A 56 -29.65 -12.05 11.86
CA HIS A 56 -31.09 -11.85 11.83
C HIS A 56 -31.51 -10.41 11.53
N HIS A 57 -30.64 -9.43 11.72
CA HIS A 57 -30.97 -8.01 11.66
C HIS A 57 -30.17 -7.20 10.66
N SER A 58 -29.02 -7.71 10.18
CA SER A 58 -28.23 -6.98 9.19
C SER A 58 -28.84 -7.12 7.80
N ARG A 59 -29.42 -6.04 7.31
CA ARG A 59 -30.00 -5.99 5.95
C ARG A 59 -28.94 -6.26 4.89
N GLN A 60 -27.71 -5.79 5.10
CA GLN A 60 -26.59 -6.01 4.20
C GLN A 60 -26.24 -7.50 4.09
N LEU A 61 -26.27 -8.24 5.21
CA LEU A 61 -26.01 -9.67 5.21
C LEU A 61 -27.18 -10.45 4.60
N MET A 62 -28.41 -10.09 4.94
CA MET A 62 -29.62 -10.80 4.49
C MET A 62 -29.86 -10.68 2.98
N TYR A 63 -29.56 -9.52 2.40
CA TYR A 63 -29.87 -9.22 0.99
C TYR A 63 -28.62 -9.25 0.08
N THR A 64 -27.49 -9.73 0.59
CA THR A 64 -26.26 -9.92 -0.20
C THR A 64 -26.07 -11.41 -0.46
N ALA A 65 -25.74 -11.77 -1.70
CA ALA A 65 -25.38 -13.13 -2.04
C ALA A 65 -24.11 -13.56 -1.28
N SER A 66 -24.14 -14.75 -0.71
CA SER A 66 -22.97 -15.34 -0.06
C SER A 66 -21.85 -15.54 -1.05
N PHE A 67 -20.60 -15.42 -0.59
CA PHE A 67 -19.47 -15.76 -1.44
C PHE A 67 -19.42 -17.27 -1.74
N THR A 68 -18.88 -17.60 -2.89
CA THR A 68 -18.86 -18.97 -3.41
C THR A 68 -17.93 -19.90 -2.59
N PRO A 69 -18.14 -21.22 -2.65
CA PRO A 69 -17.23 -22.18 -2.00
C PRO A 69 -15.75 -22.02 -2.44
N SER A 70 -15.51 -21.63 -3.69
CA SER A 70 -14.16 -21.36 -4.19
C SER A 70 -13.49 -20.19 -3.46
N VAL A 71 -14.23 -19.10 -3.23
CA VAL A 71 -13.75 -17.96 -2.42
C VAL A 71 -13.43 -18.41 -0.99
N ALA A 72 -14.32 -19.18 -0.36
CA ALA A 72 -14.09 -19.70 0.98
C ALA A 72 -12.82 -20.60 1.05
N ALA A 73 -12.65 -21.48 0.06
CA ALA A 73 -11.47 -22.33 -0.04
C ALA A 73 -10.17 -21.54 -0.21
N THR A 74 -10.20 -20.49 -1.06
CA THR A 74 -9.05 -19.59 -1.28
C THR A 74 -8.66 -18.89 0.02
N VAL A 75 -9.62 -18.31 0.72
CA VAL A 75 -9.37 -17.61 2.00
C VAL A 75 -8.83 -18.57 3.05
N LEU A 76 -9.37 -19.79 3.14
CA LEU A 76 -8.90 -20.80 4.07
C LEU A 76 -7.46 -21.26 3.76
N ALA A 77 -7.14 -21.45 2.48
CA ALA A 77 -5.80 -21.79 2.03
C ALA A 77 -4.80 -20.67 2.37
N ALA A 78 -5.13 -19.42 2.05
CA ALA A 78 -4.31 -18.26 2.37
C ALA A 78 -4.08 -18.13 3.89
N LEU A 79 -5.11 -18.33 4.72
CA LEU A 79 -4.99 -18.32 6.17
C LEU A 79 -4.04 -19.43 6.69
N ARG A 80 -4.10 -20.61 6.11
CA ARG A 80 -3.20 -21.73 6.46
C ARG A 80 -1.75 -21.38 6.11
N ILE A 81 -1.50 -20.79 4.93
CA ILE A 81 -0.17 -20.34 4.51
C ILE A 81 0.34 -19.26 5.46
N MET A 82 -0.46 -18.22 5.75
CA MET A 82 -0.07 -17.17 6.68
C MET A 82 0.33 -17.68 8.07
N ARG A 83 -0.34 -18.72 8.54
CA ARG A 83 -0.02 -19.36 9.83
C ARG A 83 1.20 -20.26 9.79
N ALA A 84 1.44 -20.93 8.65
CA ALA A 84 2.55 -21.84 8.47
C ALA A 84 3.86 -21.14 8.08
N GLN A 85 3.78 -19.96 7.44
CA GLN A 85 4.91 -19.25 6.87
C GLN A 85 4.95 -17.77 7.34
N PRO A 86 5.15 -17.51 8.64
CA PRO A 86 5.20 -16.15 9.17
C PRO A 86 6.38 -15.32 8.61
N GLU A 87 7.44 -15.98 8.12
CA GLU A 87 8.60 -15.39 7.46
C GLU A 87 8.25 -14.57 6.20
N LEU A 88 7.13 -14.85 5.54
CA LEU A 88 6.66 -14.05 4.41
C LEU A 88 6.37 -12.60 4.81
N VAL A 89 5.89 -12.38 6.02
CA VAL A 89 5.64 -11.03 6.55
C VAL A 89 6.95 -10.30 6.81
N ASP A 90 7.96 -11.00 7.32
CA ASP A 90 9.28 -10.43 7.58
C ASP A 90 10.00 -10.09 6.27
N ALA A 91 9.88 -10.93 5.24
CA ALA A 91 10.40 -10.67 3.89
C ALA A 91 9.79 -9.41 3.27
N VAL A 92 8.46 -9.25 3.31
CA VAL A 92 7.77 -8.04 2.84
C VAL A 92 8.28 -6.79 3.55
N ARG A 93 8.42 -6.87 4.87
CA ARG A 93 8.93 -5.74 5.67
C ARG A 93 10.38 -5.39 5.35
N ALA A 94 11.20 -6.40 5.18
CA ALA A 94 12.61 -6.20 4.82
C ALA A 94 12.72 -5.51 3.46
N ASN A 95 11.95 -5.96 2.46
CA ASN A 95 11.92 -5.34 1.14
C ASN A 95 11.45 -3.87 1.21
N ALA A 96 10.33 -3.60 1.88
CA ALA A 96 9.80 -2.25 2.00
C ALA A 96 10.75 -1.31 2.76
N ARG A 97 11.37 -1.79 3.83
CA ARG A 97 12.34 -1.00 4.61
C ARG A 97 13.57 -0.66 3.78
N TRP A 98 14.11 -1.64 3.07
CA TRP A 98 15.26 -1.42 2.21
C TRP A 98 14.94 -0.40 1.11
N MET A 99 13.86 -0.60 0.38
CA MET A 99 13.43 0.31 -0.68
C MET A 99 13.23 1.74 -0.18
N ARG A 100 12.61 1.89 1.00
CA ARG A 100 12.46 3.21 1.62
C ARG A 100 13.81 3.85 1.89
N THR A 101 14.74 3.12 2.52
CA THR A 101 16.07 3.64 2.85
C THR A 101 16.82 4.09 1.61
N GLU A 102 16.78 3.30 0.54
CA GLU A 102 17.42 3.65 -0.72
C GLU A 102 16.79 4.88 -1.39
N LEU A 103 15.44 4.92 -1.47
CA LEU A 103 14.72 6.06 -2.04
C LEU A 103 14.97 7.35 -1.24
N GLU A 104 14.94 7.30 0.08
CA GLU A 104 15.30 8.43 0.94
C GLU A 104 16.76 8.84 0.75
N GLY A 105 17.66 7.89 0.61
CA GLY A 105 19.08 8.13 0.28
C GLY A 105 19.29 8.84 -1.06
N MET A 106 18.40 8.62 -2.04
CA MET A 106 18.39 9.33 -3.32
C MET A 106 17.81 10.75 -3.23
N GLY A 107 17.18 11.11 -2.11
CA GLY A 107 16.56 12.41 -1.88
C GLY A 107 15.04 12.47 -2.08
N TYR A 108 14.38 11.32 -2.23
CA TYR A 108 12.93 11.25 -2.23
C TYR A 108 12.34 11.47 -0.83
N ASN A 109 11.16 12.08 -0.78
CA ASN A 109 10.36 12.15 0.43
C ASN A 109 9.40 10.95 0.45
N CYS A 110 9.69 9.96 1.29
CA CYS A 110 8.88 8.74 1.40
C CYS A 110 7.81 8.80 2.49
N LEU A 111 7.58 9.94 3.12
CA LEU A 111 6.73 10.07 4.28
C LEU A 111 7.06 9.03 5.35
N HIS A 112 6.53 9.20 6.55
CA HIS A 112 6.76 8.20 7.59
C HIS A 112 5.73 7.08 7.48
N SER A 113 6.18 5.87 7.12
CA SER A 113 5.35 4.68 7.04
C SER A 113 6.14 3.44 7.44
N ASP A 114 5.65 2.68 8.39
CA ASP A 114 6.22 1.40 8.80
C ASP A 114 5.58 0.19 8.09
N SER A 115 4.76 0.43 7.08
CA SER A 115 4.05 -0.61 6.35
C SER A 115 4.83 -1.14 5.14
N ALA A 116 4.30 -2.17 4.49
CA ALA A 116 4.80 -2.67 3.21
C ALA A 116 4.47 -1.75 2.03
N VAL A 117 3.78 -0.64 2.27
CA VAL A 117 3.50 0.42 1.30
C VAL A 117 4.41 1.59 1.59
N VAL A 118 5.19 2.00 0.61
CA VAL A 118 6.07 3.16 0.70
C VAL A 118 5.51 4.25 -0.22
N PRO A 119 4.96 5.33 0.33
CA PRO A 119 4.56 6.48 -0.46
C PRO A 119 5.81 7.27 -0.89
N VAL A 120 5.87 7.68 -2.14
CA VAL A 120 6.98 8.48 -2.69
C VAL A 120 6.39 9.78 -3.23
N VAL A 121 6.62 10.87 -2.53
CA VAL A 121 6.10 12.19 -2.92
C VAL A 121 6.86 12.68 -4.15
N ILE A 122 6.11 13.04 -5.18
CA ILE A 122 6.66 13.52 -6.45
C ILE A 122 6.52 15.04 -6.55
N GLY A 123 5.32 15.59 -6.40
CA GLY A 123 5.07 17.02 -6.49
C GLY A 123 3.68 17.37 -7.01
N PRO A 124 3.56 18.43 -7.82
CA PRO A 124 2.30 18.82 -8.46
C PRO A 124 1.73 17.72 -9.38
N ILE A 125 0.44 17.83 -9.69
CA ILE A 125 -0.29 16.83 -10.50
C ILE A 125 0.42 16.58 -11.83
N GLU A 126 0.84 17.63 -12.51
CA GLU A 126 1.46 17.57 -13.83
C GLU A 126 2.78 16.78 -13.79
N GLN A 127 3.64 17.09 -12.82
CA GLN A 127 4.89 16.38 -12.59
C GLN A 127 4.64 14.91 -12.25
N MET A 128 3.63 14.66 -11.40
CA MET A 128 3.23 13.33 -11.00
C MET A 128 2.76 12.47 -12.19
N LEU A 129 1.93 13.02 -13.07
CA LEU A 129 1.41 12.29 -14.24
C LEU A 129 2.55 11.93 -15.20
N VAL A 130 3.44 12.88 -15.49
CA VAL A 130 4.61 12.62 -16.35
C VAL A 130 5.54 11.59 -15.69
N PHE A 131 5.81 11.72 -14.40
CA PHE A 131 6.64 10.79 -13.67
C PHE A 131 6.06 9.36 -13.72
N ASN A 132 4.75 9.21 -13.45
CA ASN A 132 4.09 7.91 -13.46
C ASN A 132 4.10 7.26 -14.84
N GLN A 133 3.90 8.05 -15.90
CA GLN A 133 3.99 7.56 -17.27
C GLN A 133 5.42 7.10 -17.58
N ARG A 134 6.44 7.87 -17.22
CA ARG A 134 7.84 7.53 -17.49
C ARG A 134 8.28 6.24 -16.78
N ILE A 135 7.95 6.08 -15.50
CA ILE A 135 8.28 4.83 -14.79
C ILE A 135 7.52 3.62 -15.36
N PHE A 136 6.28 3.82 -15.85
CA PHE A 136 5.50 2.78 -16.49
C PHE A 136 6.13 2.35 -17.84
N GLU A 137 6.57 3.28 -18.67
CA GLU A 137 7.27 3.00 -19.92
C GLU A 137 8.57 2.22 -19.69
N GLU A 138 9.20 2.37 -18.53
CA GLU A 138 10.40 1.65 -18.12
C GLU A 138 10.10 0.32 -17.39
N GLY A 139 8.82 -0.06 -17.26
CA GLY A 139 8.38 -1.35 -16.74
C GLY A 139 7.94 -1.35 -15.26
N ILE A 140 7.85 -0.19 -14.60
CA ILE A 140 7.34 -0.11 -13.24
C ILE A 140 5.85 0.21 -13.24
N PHE A 141 5.04 -0.74 -12.77
CA PHE A 141 3.63 -0.49 -12.48
C PHE A 141 3.44 -0.07 -11.03
N ALA A 142 3.13 1.22 -10.79
CA ALA A 142 2.84 1.74 -9.47
C ALA A 142 1.60 2.66 -9.51
N ASN A 143 0.94 2.84 -8.36
CA ASN A 143 -0.32 3.57 -8.29
C ASN A 143 -0.09 5.05 -8.02
N PRO A 144 -0.50 5.96 -8.93
CA PRO A 144 -0.53 7.39 -8.64
C PRO A 144 -1.63 7.69 -7.61
N VAL A 145 -1.33 8.58 -6.68
CA VAL A 145 -2.29 9.11 -5.70
C VAL A 145 -2.41 10.60 -5.91
N LEU A 146 -3.61 11.01 -6.29
CA LEU A 146 -3.96 12.36 -6.70
C LEU A 146 -5.02 12.98 -5.78
N PRO A 147 -5.29 14.28 -5.86
CA PRO A 147 -6.42 14.89 -5.17
C PRO A 147 -7.75 14.18 -5.50
N PRO A 148 -8.69 14.11 -4.58
CA PRO A 148 -8.68 14.71 -3.23
C PRO A 148 -7.99 13.88 -2.15
N ALA A 149 -7.35 12.76 -2.48
CA ALA A 149 -6.70 11.88 -1.50
C ALA A 149 -5.41 12.48 -0.92
N VAL A 150 -4.79 13.40 -1.64
CA VAL A 150 -3.58 14.16 -1.25
C VAL A 150 -3.72 15.62 -1.71
N PRO A 151 -2.94 16.56 -1.15
CA PRO A 151 -2.88 17.92 -1.65
C PRO A 151 -2.37 18.01 -3.10
N THR A 152 -2.81 19.03 -3.84
CA THR A 152 -2.48 19.22 -5.27
C THR A 152 -0.98 19.37 -5.56
N ASN A 153 -0.22 19.84 -4.59
CA ASN A 153 1.23 20.02 -4.67
C ASN A 153 2.05 18.88 -4.06
N ALA A 154 1.40 17.84 -3.58
CA ALA A 154 2.02 16.73 -2.89
C ALA A 154 1.50 15.36 -3.40
N CYS A 155 1.25 15.26 -4.71
CA CYS A 155 0.90 14.02 -5.35
C CYS A 155 2.04 13.01 -5.21
N LEU A 156 1.70 11.73 -5.07
CA LEU A 156 2.68 10.69 -4.77
C LEU A 156 2.44 9.41 -5.56
N VAL A 157 3.50 8.66 -5.75
CA VAL A 157 3.43 7.25 -6.18
C VAL A 157 3.33 6.37 -4.95
N ARG A 158 2.34 5.51 -4.91
CA ARG A 158 2.21 4.48 -3.89
C ARG A 158 2.87 3.19 -4.37
N THR A 159 4.05 2.91 -3.87
CA THR A 159 4.73 1.63 -4.11
C THR A 159 4.29 0.59 -3.08
N SER A 160 4.12 -0.64 -3.51
CA SER A 160 3.70 -1.76 -2.65
C SER A 160 4.61 -2.95 -2.90
N TYR A 161 5.16 -3.49 -1.83
CA TYR A 161 6.13 -4.59 -1.92
C TYR A 161 5.51 -5.92 -1.53
N MET A 162 6.06 -7.00 -2.09
CA MET A 162 5.64 -8.38 -1.85
C MET A 162 6.83 -9.22 -1.38
N ALA A 163 6.54 -10.34 -0.74
CA ALA A 163 7.57 -11.29 -0.32
C ALA A 163 8.30 -11.95 -1.51
N THR A 164 7.64 -11.98 -2.66
CA THR A 164 8.16 -12.58 -3.90
C THR A 164 9.04 -11.65 -4.74
N HIS A 165 9.11 -10.36 -4.39
CA HIS A 165 10.05 -9.47 -5.05
C HIS A 165 11.48 -9.85 -4.64
N ASP A 166 12.32 -10.13 -5.61
CA ASP A 166 13.73 -10.38 -5.34
C ASP A 166 14.56 -9.09 -5.32
N ARG A 167 15.80 -9.21 -4.86
CA ARG A 167 16.70 -8.05 -4.72
C ARG A 167 17.08 -7.43 -6.05
N LYS A 168 17.13 -8.23 -7.12
CA LYS A 168 17.46 -7.77 -8.46
C LYS A 168 16.35 -6.88 -9.03
N ASP A 169 15.11 -7.34 -8.95
CA ASP A 169 13.95 -6.58 -9.43
C ASP A 169 13.81 -5.25 -8.68
N LEU A 170 14.02 -5.29 -7.35
CA LEU A 170 13.96 -4.09 -6.53
C LEU A 170 15.10 -3.11 -6.83
N GLN A 171 16.31 -3.61 -7.14
CA GLN A 171 17.43 -2.76 -7.56
C GLN A 171 17.16 -2.11 -8.91
N GLU A 172 16.65 -2.87 -9.88
CA GLU A 172 16.27 -2.33 -11.18
C GLU A 172 15.20 -1.22 -11.04
N ALA A 173 14.22 -1.42 -10.16
CA ALA A 173 13.26 -0.38 -9.85
C ALA A 173 13.91 0.88 -9.25
N LEU A 174 14.88 0.75 -8.36
CA LEU A 174 15.63 1.89 -7.80
C LEU A 174 16.40 2.66 -8.88
N ASP A 175 17.02 1.95 -9.81
CA ASP A 175 17.78 2.55 -10.90
C ASP A 175 16.86 3.37 -11.83
N ILE A 176 15.65 2.88 -12.07
CA ILE A 176 14.62 3.61 -12.82
C ILE A 176 14.15 4.84 -12.05
N PHE A 177 13.84 4.69 -10.76
CA PHE A 177 13.45 5.84 -9.93
C PHE A 177 14.53 6.91 -9.91
N PHE A 178 15.79 6.52 -9.76
CA PHE A 178 16.91 7.47 -9.78
C PHE A 178 16.99 8.24 -11.11
N ARG A 179 16.94 7.54 -12.23
CA ARG A 179 17.04 8.13 -13.57
C ARG A 179 15.86 9.08 -13.85
N VAL A 180 14.63 8.59 -13.71
CA VAL A 180 13.42 9.37 -13.98
C VAL A 180 13.27 10.52 -12.99
N GLY A 181 13.56 10.30 -11.72
CA GLY A 181 13.50 11.33 -10.70
C GLY A 181 14.48 12.48 -10.92
N THR A 182 15.67 12.17 -11.39
CA THR A 182 16.69 13.16 -11.76
C THR A 182 16.31 13.91 -13.05
N GLU A 183 15.83 13.18 -14.06
CA GLU A 183 15.36 13.76 -15.33
C GLU A 183 14.25 14.80 -15.11
N LEU A 184 13.28 14.48 -14.26
CA LEU A 184 12.12 15.33 -14.01
C LEU A 184 12.30 16.31 -12.82
N GLY A 185 13.48 16.34 -12.21
CA GLY A 185 13.79 17.25 -11.11
C GLY A 185 13.00 16.98 -9.82
N VAL A 186 12.57 15.74 -9.60
CA VAL A 186 12.01 15.33 -8.30
C VAL A 186 13.12 15.22 -7.26
N ILE A 187 14.28 14.75 -7.69
CA ILE A 187 15.51 14.63 -6.91
C ILE A 187 16.70 15.24 -7.67
N GLY A 188 17.83 15.38 -7.01
CA GLY A 188 19.08 15.82 -7.63
C GLY A 188 19.23 17.33 -7.74
N PRO A 189 20.28 17.82 -8.43
CA PRO A 189 20.68 19.24 -8.41
C PRO A 189 19.72 20.19 -9.11
N ASN A 190 18.89 19.69 -10.02
CA ASN A 190 17.93 20.50 -10.79
C ASN A 190 16.56 20.64 -10.11
N LYS A 191 16.40 20.15 -8.90
CA LYS A 191 15.11 20.10 -8.19
C LYS A 191 14.46 21.48 -8.07
N GLU A 192 15.19 22.49 -7.66
CA GLU A 192 14.66 23.85 -7.48
C GLU A 192 14.25 24.50 -8.81
N ALA A 193 15.11 24.40 -9.83
CA ALA A 193 14.80 24.95 -11.16
C ALA A 193 13.58 24.27 -11.81
N MET A 194 13.46 22.96 -11.64
CA MET A 194 12.31 22.21 -12.16
C MET A 194 11.03 22.45 -11.36
N ALA A 195 11.11 22.73 -10.06
CA ALA A 195 9.93 23.09 -9.27
C ALA A 195 9.26 24.37 -9.80
N GLU A 196 10.04 25.38 -10.20
CA GLU A 196 9.49 26.59 -10.84
C GLU A 196 8.84 26.29 -12.20
N HIS A 197 9.44 25.41 -12.99
CA HIS A 197 8.87 24.97 -14.27
C HIS A 197 7.51 24.31 -14.08
N TRP A 198 7.41 23.34 -13.16
CA TRP A 198 6.16 22.64 -12.88
C TRP A 198 5.08 23.56 -12.29
N ALA A 199 5.46 24.52 -11.45
CA ALA A 199 4.53 25.51 -10.91
C ALA A 199 3.94 26.43 -12.02
N LYS A 200 4.75 26.83 -12.98
CA LYS A 200 4.28 27.62 -14.14
C LYS A 200 3.32 26.80 -15.03
N LEU A 201 3.65 25.55 -15.26
CA LEU A 201 2.81 24.65 -16.07
C LEU A 201 1.44 24.42 -15.41
N ALA A 202 1.42 24.17 -14.10
CA ALA A 202 0.18 24.02 -13.33
C ALA A 202 -0.72 25.27 -13.42
N GLN A 203 -0.14 26.46 -13.37
CA GLN A 203 -0.90 27.71 -13.54
C GLN A 203 -1.50 27.85 -14.95
N GLN A 204 -0.82 27.37 -15.99
CA GLN A 204 -1.32 27.42 -17.36
C GLN A 204 -2.44 26.41 -17.62
N MET A 205 -2.47 25.30 -16.90
CA MET A 205 -3.48 24.23 -17.03
C MET A 205 -4.71 24.45 -16.14
N ALA A 206 -4.66 25.39 -15.20
CA ALA A 206 -5.75 25.72 -14.27
C ALA A 206 -6.81 26.67 -14.84
N ILE A 207 -6.89 26.83 -16.16
CA ILE A 207 -7.88 27.67 -16.88
C ILE A 207 -9.14 26.85 -17.22
#